data_1e60261d03caed2b26e6fcda7103205c
#
_entry.id   1e60261d03caed2b26e6fcda7103205c
#
_cell.length_a   1.000
_cell.length_b   1.000
_cell.length_c   1.000
_cell.angle_alpha   90.00
_cell.angle_beta   90.00
_cell.angle_gamma   90.00
#
_symmetry.space_group_name_H-M   'P 1'
#
loop_
_entity.id
_entity.type
_entity.pdbx_description
1 polymer ?
#
loop_
_entity_poly.entity_id
_entity_poly.type
_entity_poly.pdbx_seq_one_letter_code
_entity_poly.pdbx_strand_id
1 'polypeptide(L)'
;MLSYMYMYGGGNMDYIQRIRNLREDNDKTQQQIADYLGTSQTMYARYERGANELPIHHLLALCKYYNVSADYILGLSNIKQTSK
;
A
#
# COMPACT_ATOMS: atom_id res chain seq x y z
N MET A 1 9.36 -23.53 5.17
CA MET A 1 8.69 -22.99 5.45
C MET A 1 8.52 -22.10 6.59
N LEU A 2 9.10 -22.33 7.73
CA LEU A 2 8.99 -21.46 8.82
C LEU A 2 9.53 -20.10 8.50
N SER A 3 10.58 -20.01 7.77
CA SER A 3 11.14 -18.72 7.44
C SER A 3 10.19 -17.92 6.60
N TYR A 4 9.45 -18.60 5.74
CA TYR A 4 8.50 -17.91 4.92
C TYR A 4 7.39 -17.32 5.75
N MET A 5 6.84 -18.09 6.65
CA MET A 5 5.81 -17.62 7.51
C MET A 5 6.29 -16.49 8.38
N TYR A 6 7.48 -16.62 8.87
CA TYR A 6 8.06 -15.63 9.71
C TYR A 6 8.18 -14.31 8.99
N MET A 7 8.57 -14.35 7.73
CA MET A 7 8.69 -13.14 6.96
C MET A 7 7.38 -12.40 6.86
N TYR A 8 6.30 -13.12 6.71
CA TYR A 8 5.05 -12.45 6.63
C TYR A 8 4.65 -11.84 7.93
N GLY A 9 4.86 -12.54 9.01
CA GLY A 9 4.35 -12.07 10.25
C GLY A 9 5.35 -11.39 11.10
N GLY A 10 6.58 -11.55 10.77
CA GLY A 10 7.60 -11.21 11.70
C GLY A 10 8.19 -9.88 11.56
N GLY A 11 7.53 -8.96 11.26
CA GLY A 11 8.10 -7.67 11.24
C GLY A 11 8.35 -7.11 9.90
N ASN A 12 7.96 -7.83 8.89
CA ASN A 12 8.00 -7.26 7.60
C ASN A 12 7.04 -6.12 7.54
N MET A 13 7.40 -5.12 6.80
CA MET A 13 6.50 -4.05 6.54
C MET A 13 5.39 -4.57 5.68
N ASP A 14 4.21 -4.57 6.18
CA ASP A 14 3.08 -5.05 5.42
C ASP A 14 2.55 -3.94 4.52
N TYR A 15 1.52 -4.24 3.76
CA TYR A 15 1.01 -3.29 2.78
C TYR A 15 0.44 -2.03 3.43
N ILE A 16 -0.04 -2.15 4.64
CA ILE A 16 -0.58 -1.01 5.36
C ILE A 16 0.50 0.04 5.57
N GLN A 17 1.64 -0.41 6.05
CA GLN A 17 2.76 0.50 6.27
C GLN A 17 3.30 1.02 4.94
N ARG A 18 3.31 0.18 3.91
CA ARG A 18 3.83 0.59 2.62
C ARG A 18 2.97 1.69 2.00
N ILE A 19 1.65 1.55 2.04
CA ILE A 19 0.81 2.59 1.44
C ILE A 19 0.92 3.90 2.21
N ARG A 20 1.06 3.83 3.52
CA ARG A 20 1.26 5.04 4.30
C ARG A 20 2.59 5.70 3.96
N ASN A 21 3.64 4.92 3.87
CA ASN A 21 4.96 5.45 3.55
C ASN A 21 4.99 6.06 2.16
N LEU A 22 4.35 5.42 1.19
CA LEU A 22 4.30 5.99 -0.15
C LEU A 22 3.58 7.32 -0.15
N ARG A 23 2.51 7.41 0.59
CA ARG A 23 1.77 8.66 0.66
C ARG A 23 2.62 9.76 1.30
N GLU A 24 3.23 9.46 2.42
CA GLU A 24 4.04 10.45 3.14
C GLU A 24 5.27 10.84 2.36
N ASP A 25 5.91 9.89 1.71
CA ASP A 25 7.12 10.16 0.93
C ASP A 25 6.81 11.04 -0.27
N ASN A 26 5.58 11.03 -0.73
CA ASN A 26 5.17 11.86 -1.87
C ASN A 26 4.42 13.11 -1.42
N ASP A 27 4.45 13.40 -0.14
CA ASP A 27 3.86 14.61 0.42
C ASP A 27 2.38 14.75 0.11
N LYS A 28 1.65 13.63 0.19
CA LYS A 28 0.22 13.66 -0.09
C LYS A 28 -0.57 13.50 1.19
N THR A 29 -1.75 14.09 1.22
CA THR A 29 -2.66 13.93 2.34
C THR A 29 -3.53 12.70 2.11
N GLN A 30 -4.13 12.21 3.17
CA GLN A 30 -5.10 11.12 3.04
C GLN A 30 -6.27 11.54 2.14
N GLN A 31 -6.68 12.80 2.23
CA GLN A 31 -7.78 13.28 1.39
C GLN A 31 -7.41 13.24 -0.09
N GLN A 32 -6.19 13.63 -0.42
CA GLN A 32 -5.76 13.60 -1.82
C GLN A 32 -5.78 12.19 -2.38
N ILE A 33 -5.32 11.22 -1.61
CA ILE A 33 -5.32 9.85 -2.07
C ILE A 33 -6.76 9.31 -2.13
N ALA A 34 -7.57 9.64 -1.14
CA ALA A 34 -8.96 9.23 -1.15
C ALA A 34 -9.68 9.76 -2.39
N ASP A 35 -9.43 11.00 -2.73
CA ASP A 35 -10.03 11.61 -3.92
C ASP A 35 -9.60 10.87 -5.19
N TYR A 36 -8.33 10.54 -5.28
CA TYR A 36 -7.83 9.81 -6.43
C TYR A 36 -8.50 8.43 -6.53
N LEU A 37 -8.69 7.78 -5.41
CA LEU A 37 -9.29 6.45 -5.40
C LEU A 37 -10.81 6.49 -5.54
N GLY A 38 -11.41 7.65 -5.41
CA GLY A 38 -12.86 7.77 -5.48
C GLY A 38 -13.56 7.30 -4.23
N THR A 39 -12.90 7.43 -3.09
CA THR A 39 -13.48 7.03 -1.81
C THR A 39 -13.41 8.19 -0.84
N SER A 40 -13.93 8.04 0.35
CA SER A 40 -13.89 9.10 1.35
C SER A 40 -12.58 9.07 2.12
N GLN A 41 -12.22 10.21 2.67
CA GLN A 41 -11.01 10.28 3.51
C GLN A 41 -11.16 9.34 4.70
N THR A 42 -12.34 9.25 5.28
CA THR A 42 -12.59 8.37 6.40
C THR A 42 -12.32 6.91 6.02
N MET A 43 -12.82 6.50 4.86
CA MET A 43 -12.59 5.12 4.42
C MET A 43 -11.12 4.88 4.10
N TYR A 44 -10.47 5.83 3.44
CA TYR A 44 -9.06 5.66 3.13
C TYR A 44 -8.23 5.55 4.41
N ALA A 45 -8.57 6.34 5.43
CA ALA A 45 -7.87 6.27 6.71
C ALA A 45 -8.02 4.88 7.34
N ARG A 46 -9.15 4.22 7.11
CA ARG A 46 -9.35 2.87 7.63
C ARG A 46 -8.43 1.88 6.94
N TYR A 47 -8.13 2.08 5.66
CA TYR A 47 -7.16 1.24 4.97
C TYR A 47 -5.77 1.42 5.60
N GLU A 48 -5.40 2.64 5.91
CA GLU A 48 -4.06 2.89 6.46
C GLU A 48 -3.93 2.43 7.91
N ARG A 49 -5.04 2.20 8.58
CA ARG A 49 -5.00 1.67 9.95
C ARG A 49 -5.17 0.15 9.99
N GLY A 50 -5.47 -0.45 8.87
CA GLY A 50 -5.75 -1.87 8.83
C GLY A 50 -7.13 -2.22 9.33
N ALA A 51 -8.00 -1.24 9.51
CA ALA A 51 -9.37 -1.50 9.96
C ALA A 51 -10.21 -2.13 8.86
N ASN A 52 -9.87 -1.84 7.62
CA ASN A 52 -10.51 -2.47 6.45
C ASN A 52 -9.43 -2.87 5.47
N GLU A 53 -9.64 -3.99 4.81
CA GLU A 53 -8.69 -4.42 3.79
C GLU A 53 -8.80 -3.54 2.56
N LEU A 54 -7.68 -3.27 1.93
CA LEU A 54 -7.63 -2.48 0.72
C LEU A 54 -8.18 -3.31 -0.44
N PRO A 55 -9.22 -2.86 -1.11
CA PRO A 55 -9.71 -3.61 -2.27
C PRO A 55 -8.67 -3.68 -3.37
N ILE A 56 -8.71 -4.74 -4.15
CA ILE A 56 -7.74 -4.94 -5.22
C ILE A 56 -7.76 -3.80 -6.22
N HIS A 57 -8.93 -3.29 -6.57
CA HIS A 57 -8.98 -2.20 -7.55
C HIS A 57 -8.31 -0.94 -7.02
N HIS A 58 -8.34 -0.72 -5.71
CA HIS A 58 -7.60 0.40 -5.12
C HIS A 58 -6.10 0.12 -5.11
N LEU A 59 -5.72 -1.11 -4.86
CA LEU A 59 -4.31 -1.50 -4.93
C LEU A 59 -3.76 -1.20 -6.32
N LEU A 60 -4.47 -1.59 -7.36
CA LEU A 60 -4.01 -1.35 -8.72
C LEU A 60 -3.93 0.15 -9.03
N ALA A 61 -4.89 0.91 -8.52
CA ALA A 61 -4.86 2.35 -8.71
C ALA A 61 -3.66 2.99 -8.02
N LEU A 62 -3.32 2.51 -6.83
CA LEU A 62 -2.16 3.04 -6.13
C LEU A 62 -0.86 2.69 -6.83
N CYS A 63 -0.78 1.50 -7.42
CA CYS A 63 0.39 1.14 -8.21
C CYS A 63 0.59 2.13 -9.35
N LYS A 64 -0.48 2.52 -10.01
CA LYS A 64 -0.39 3.50 -11.08
C LYS A 64 -0.04 4.88 -10.56
N TYR A 65 -0.67 5.25 -9.47
CA TYR A 65 -0.47 6.59 -8.91
C TYR A 65 0.97 6.82 -8.50
N TYR A 66 1.56 5.85 -7.84
CA TYR A 66 2.93 5.97 -7.34
C TYR A 66 3.97 5.38 -8.29
N ASN A 67 3.53 4.76 -9.36
CA ASN A 67 4.42 4.10 -10.31
C ASN A 67 5.28 3.05 -9.61
N VAL A 68 4.62 2.18 -8.87
CA VAL A 68 5.30 1.10 -8.15
C VAL A 68 4.59 -0.21 -8.47
N SER A 69 5.25 -1.31 -8.21
CA SER A 69 4.69 -2.64 -8.46
C SER A 69 3.75 -3.03 -7.34
N ALA A 70 2.82 -3.90 -7.66
CA ALA A 70 1.97 -4.49 -6.63
C ALA A 70 2.79 -5.32 -5.65
N ASP A 71 3.83 -6.00 -6.15
CA ASP A 71 4.72 -6.75 -5.27
C ASP A 71 5.34 -5.86 -4.22
N TYR A 72 5.73 -4.66 -4.61
CA TYR A 72 6.31 -3.74 -3.65
C TYR A 72 5.29 -3.35 -2.59
N ILE A 73 4.08 -2.97 -3.00
CA ILE A 73 3.06 -2.56 -2.05
C ILE A 73 2.70 -3.72 -1.12
N LEU A 74 2.61 -4.92 -1.67
CA LEU A 74 2.23 -6.08 -0.88
C LEU A 74 3.33 -6.61 0.02
N GLY A 75 4.52 -6.06 -0.09
CA GLY A 75 5.64 -6.49 0.75
C GLY A 75 6.34 -7.72 0.24
N LEU A 76 6.08 -8.11 -1.00
CA LEU A 76 6.71 -9.29 -1.58
C LEU A 76 8.03 -8.96 -2.26
N SER A 77 8.34 -7.70 -2.40
CA SER A 77 9.58 -7.26 -3.04
C SER A 77 9.97 -5.91 -2.48
N ASN A 78 11.26 -5.64 -2.46
CA ASN A 78 11.75 -4.32 -2.08
C ASN A 78 12.02 -3.44 -3.29
N ILE A 79 11.75 -3.96 -4.47
CA ILE A 79 11.96 -3.20 -5.70
C ILE A 79 10.68 -2.44 -5.99
N LYS A 80 10.73 -1.13 -5.97
CA LYS A 80 9.55 -0.31 -6.12
C LYS A 80 8.95 -0.41 -7.50
N GLN A 81 9.74 -0.31 -8.53
CA GLN A 81 9.21 -0.25 -9.88
C GLN A 81 9.38 -1.56 -10.60
N THR A 82 8.45 -1.87 -11.47
CA THR A 82 8.60 -3.06 -12.29
C THR A 82 9.67 -2.80 -13.32
N SER A 83 10.34 -3.85 -13.71
CA SER A 83 11.29 -3.78 -14.78
C SER A 83 10.58 -3.63 -16.07
N LYS A 84 11.12 -2.92 -16.96
CA LYS A 84 10.45 -2.77 -18.23
C LYS A 84 11.37 -2.96 -19.36
#